data_f4fa9c3dd88726195a6e92494d4f815f
#
_entry.id   f4fa9c3dd88726195a6e92494d4f815f
#
_cell.length_a   1.000
_cell.length_b   1.000
_cell.length_c   1.000
_cell.angle_alpha   90.00
_cell.angle_beta   90.00
_cell.angle_gamma   90.00
#
_symmetry.space_group_name_H-M   'P 1'
#
loop_
_entity.id
_entity.type
_entity.pdbx_description
1 polymer ?
#
loop_
_entity_poly.entity_id
_entity_poly.type
_entity_poly.pdbx_seq_one_letter_code
_entity_poly.pdbx_strand_id
1 'polypeptide(L)'
;MASNKRRHGMSSLGLDLDTQMNDLETEWRQVYEASIIARADYQLLAADTTANADLLDSARERLDRAEALKARIMVKIERLEDRMLDRH
;
A
#
# COMPACT_ATOMS: atom_id res chain seq x y z
N MET A 1 -14.06 10.12 -30.33
CA MET A 1 -12.96 9.95 -29.38
C MET A 1 -13.14 10.80 -28.14
N ALA A 2 -13.18 12.10 -28.31
CA ALA A 2 -13.38 12.98 -27.17
C ALA A 2 -14.69 12.71 -26.45
N SER A 3 -15.73 12.37 -27.20
CA SER A 3 -17.03 12.08 -26.60
C SER A 3 -17.00 10.85 -25.70
N ASN A 4 -16.15 9.90 -26.01
CA ASN A 4 -16.00 8.72 -25.16
C ASN A 4 -15.47 9.09 -23.80
N LYS A 5 -14.54 10.00 -23.76
CA LYS A 5 -13.97 10.45 -22.48
C LYS A 5 -15.00 11.14 -21.62
N ARG A 6 -15.84 11.96 -22.25
CA ARG A 6 -16.88 12.66 -21.50
C ARG A 6 -17.90 11.71 -20.94
N ARG A 7 -18.33 10.74 -21.74
CA ARG A 7 -19.27 9.73 -21.26
C ARG A 7 -18.69 8.98 -20.08
N HIS A 8 -17.42 8.65 -20.17
CA HIS A 8 -16.72 7.95 -19.11
C HIS A 8 -16.79 8.74 -17.82
N GLY A 9 -16.48 10.03 -17.89
CA GLY A 9 -16.48 10.87 -16.71
C GLY A 9 -17.84 10.96 -16.05
N MET A 10 -18.89 10.99 -16.84
CA MET A 10 -20.24 11.14 -16.30
C MET A 10 -20.75 9.89 -15.63
N SER A 11 -20.54 8.75 -16.27
CA SER A 11 -21.20 7.52 -15.83
C SER A 11 -20.40 6.72 -14.84
N SER A 12 -19.20 7.14 -14.54
CA SER A 12 -18.25 6.26 -13.85
C SER A 12 -17.95 6.68 -12.41
N LEU A 13 -18.79 7.51 -11.80
CA LEU A 13 -18.48 7.92 -10.43
C LEU A 13 -18.37 6.74 -9.48
N GLY A 14 -19.31 5.79 -9.56
CA GLY A 14 -19.23 4.57 -8.78
C GLY A 14 -18.10 3.67 -9.23
N LEU A 15 -17.93 3.56 -10.55
CA LEU A 15 -16.85 2.76 -11.11
C LEU A 15 -15.48 3.34 -10.75
N ASP A 16 -15.40 4.66 -10.69
CA ASP A 16 -14.17 5.33 -10.29
C ASP A 16 -13.76 4.96 -8.88
N LEU A 17 -14.71 4.96 -7.94
CA LEU A 17 -14.44 4.58 -6.58
C LEU A 17 -14.05 3.10 -6.48
N ASP A 18 -14.73 2.25 -7.23
CA ASP A 18 -14.41 0.84 -7.26
C ASP A 18 -13.02 0.60 -7.83
N THR A 19 -12.67 1.32 -8.89
CA THR A 19 -11.34 1.22 -9.48
C THR A 19 -10.28 1.69 -8.51
N GLN A 20 -10.53 2.80 -7.84
CA GLN A 20 -9.60 3.31 -6.82
C GLN A 20 -9.42 2.32 -5.70
N MET A 21 -10.50 1.69 -5.24
CA MET A 21 -10.43 0.70 -4.18
C MET A 21 -9.60 -0.52 -4.65
N ASN A 22 -9.84 -1.00 -5.86
CA ASN A 22 -9.08 -2.12 -6.40
C ASN A 22 -7.59 -1.80 -6.49
N ASP A 23 -7.26 -0.59 -6.93
CA ASP A 23 -5.88 -0.15 -7.03
C ASP A 23 -5.22 -0.08 -5.65
N LEU A 24 -5.94 0.45 -4.66
CA LEU A 24 -5.42 0.55 -3.31
C LEU A 24 -5.24 -0.82 -2.67
N GLU A 25 -6.17 -1.73 -2.91
CA GLU A 25 -6.06 -3.09 -2.40
C GLU A 25 -4.87 -3.81 -3.02
N THR A 26 -4.64 -3.59 -4.31
CA THR A 26 -3.48 -4.16 -4.98
C THR A 26 -2.18 -3.59 -4.42
N GLU A 27 -2.13 -2.28 -4.24
CA GLU A 27 -0.97 -1.63 -3.63
C GLU A 27 -0.74 -2.14 -2.22
N TRP A 28 -1.82 -2.25 -1.44
CA TRP A 28 -1.71 -2.73 -0.07
C TRP A 28 -1.14 -4.13 0.00
N ARG A 29 -1.60 -4.99 -0.89
CA ARG A 29 -1.11 -6.37 -0.94
C ARG A 29 0.38 -6.40 -1.25
N GLN A 30 0.81 -5.59 -2.22
CA GLN A 30 2.23 -5.51 -2.60
C GLN A 30 3.09 -5.02 -1.44
N VAL A 31 2.64 -3.97 -0.76
CA VAL A 31 3.38 -3.40 0.35
C VAL A 31 3.35 -4.34 1.56
N TYR A 32 2.23 -5.03 1.76
CA TYR A 32 2.12 -6.01 2.83
C TYR A 32 3.14 -7.14 2.62
N GLU A 33 3.22 -7.68 1.41
CA GLU A 33 4.21 -8.71 1.09
C GLU A 33 5.62 -8.21 1.28
N ALA A 34 5.89 -6.98 0.84
CA ALA A 34 7.21 -6.37 1.01
C ALA A 34 7.55 -6.22 2.48
N SER A 35 6.55 -5.89 3.32
CA SER A 35 6.79 -5.73 4.75
C SER A 35 7.12 -7.07 5.42
N ILE A 36 6.50 -8.14 4.96
CA ILE A 36 6.78 -9.48 5.48
C ILE A 36 8.23 -9.86 5.15
N ILE A 37 8.64 -9.62 3.91
CA ILE A 37 10.00 -9.93 3.48
C ILE A 37 11.01 -9.08 4.25
N ALA A 38 10.73 -7.79 4.39
CA ALA A 38 11.63 -6.88 5.10
C ALA A 38 11.77 -7.27 6.57
N ARG A 39 10.67 -7.70 7.18
CA ARG A 39 10.70 -8.14 8.57
C ARG A 39 11.51 -9.42 8.73
N ALA A 40 11.34 -10.37 7.82
CA ALA A 40 12.09 -11.61 7.86
C ALA A 40 13.59 -11.34 7.68
N ASP A 41 13.95 -10.48 6.76
CA ASP A 41 15.35 -10.09 6.53
C ASP A 41 15.94 -9.46 7.78
N TYR A 42 15.21 -8.55 8.38
CA TYR A 42 15.67 -7.88 9.59
C TYR A 42 15.86 -8.89 10.73
N GLN A 43 14.92 -9.78 10.91
CA GLN A 43 14.98 -10.78 11.99
C GLN A 43 16.17 -11.72 11.79
N LEU A 44 16.42 -12.14 10.56
CA LEU A 44 17.57 -12.99 10.26
C LEU A 44 18.90 -12.29 10.58
N LEU A 45 19.00 -11.03 10.17
CA LEU A 45 20.21 -10.25 10.43
C LEU A 45 20.38 -9.97 11.91
N ALA A 46 19.29 -9.67 12.61
CA ALA A 46 19.35 -9.39 14.03
C ALA A 46 19.75 -10.62 14.85
N ALA A 47 19.41 -11.81 14.35
CA ALA A 47 19.78 -13.06 15.01
C ALA A 47 21.20 -13.49 14.71
N ASP A 48 21.82 -12.93 13.68
CA ASP A 48 23.18 -13.28 13.25
C ASP A 48 24.18 -12.42 13.98
N THR A 49 24.93 -13.01 14.89
CA THR A 49 25.90 -12.28 15.72
C THR A 49 27.08 -11.77 14.92
N THR A 50 27.26 -12.28 13.67
CA THR A 50 28.34 -11.84 12.80
C THR A 50 27.89 -10.78 11.81
N ALA A 51 26.61 -10.40 11.84
CA ALA A 51 26.09 -9.43 10.88
C ALA A 51 26.71 -8.05 11.10
N ASN A 52 26.96 -7.38 9.98
CA ASN A 52 27.48 -6.03 9.97
C ASN A 52 26.38 -5.08 10.46
N ALA A 53 26.75 -4.12 11.32
CA ALA A 53 25.82 -3.13 11.86
C ALA A 53 25.16 -2.32 10.74
N ASP A 54 25.89 -2.00 9.67
CA ASP A 54 25.34 -1.25 8.54
C ASP A 54 24.28 -2.04 7.81
N LEU A 55 24.47 -3.35 7.68
CA LEU A 55 23.47 -4.22 7.05
C LEU A 55 22.20 -4.29 7.91
N LEU A 56 22.38 -4.37 9.21
CA LEU A 56 21.24 -4.41 10.13
C LEU A 56 20.48 -3.10 10.09
N ASP A 57 21.17 -1.97 10.09
CA ASP A 57 20.53 -0.66 10.00
C ASP A 57 19.77 -0.50 8.69
N SER A 58 20.37 -0.95 7.58
CA SER A 58 19.70 -0.88 6.28
C SER A 58 18.44 -1.74 6.25
N ALA A 59 18.50 -2.93 6.84
CA ALA A 59 17.34 -3.81 6.90
C ALA A 59 16.24 -3.20 7.75
N ARG A 60 16.60 -2.54 8.84
CA ARG A 60 15.63 -1.86 9.70
C ARG A 60 14.97 -0.70 8.97
N GLU A 61 15.75 0.08 8.23
CA GLU A 61 15.18 1.17 7.44
C GLU A 61 14.19 0.67 6.40
N ARG A 62 14.51 -0.45 5.74
CA ARG A 62 13.58 -1.03 4.76
C ARG A 62 12.29 -1.48 5.44
N LEU A 63 12.40 -2.08 6.60
CA LEU A 63 11.23 -2.51 7.36
C LEU A 63 10.38 -1.30 7.77
N ASP A 64 11.02 -0.28 8.32
CA ASP A 64 10.32 0.93 8.76
C ASP A 64 9.61 1.59 7.58
N ARG A 65 10.24 1.65 6.43
CA ARG A 65 9.65 2.22 5.21
C ARG A 65 8.44 1.41 4.75
N ALA A 66 8.56 0.08 4.76
CA ALA A 66 7.47 -0.78 4.34
C ALA A 66 6.28 -0.65 5.28
N GLU A 67 6.53 -0.58 6.59
CA GLU A 67 5.47 -0.40 7.57
C GLU A 67 4.79 0.96 7.43
N ALA A 68 5.57 2.01 7.17
CA ALA A 68 5.01 3.34 6.96
C ALA A 68 4.13 3.40 5.72
N LEU A 69 4.56 2.77 4.62
CA LEU A 69 3.77 2.72 3.40
C LEU A 69 2.49 1.94 3.62
N LYS A 70 2.58 0.83 4.32
CA LYS A 70 1.41 0.00 4.63
C LYS A 70 0.38 0.81 5.42
N ALA A 71 0.82 1.52 6.45
CA ALA A 71 -0.06 2.36 7.25
C ALA A 71 -0.71 3.46 6.41
N ARG A 72 0.06 4.07 5.51
CA ARG A 72 -0.44 5.14 4.65
C ARG A 72 -1.52 4.63 3.71
N ILE A 73 -1.32 3.46 3.13
CA ILE A 73 -2.31 2.88 2.23
C ILE A 73 -3.57 2.49 2.99
N MET A 74 -3.43 1.97 4.21
CA MET A 74 -4.58 1.66 5.03
C MET A 74 -5.45 2.90 5.29
N VAL A 75 -4.81 4.05 5.56
CA VAL A 75 -5.56 5.29 5.75
C VAL A 75 -6.31 5.68 4.48
N LYS A 76 -5.68 5.51 3.32
CA LYS A 76 -6.34 5.81 2.05
C LYS A 76 -7.54 4.88 1.80
N ILE A 77 -7.41 3.62 2.13
CA ILE A 77 -8.50 2.66 1.99
C ILE A 77 -9.65 3.05 2.90
N GLU A 78 -9.36 3.38 4.14
CA GLU A 78 -10.38 3.78 5.10
C GLU A 78 -11.13 5.03 4.63
N ARG A 79 -10.40 6.00 4.11
CA ARG A 79 -11.02 7.22 3.59
C ARG A 79 -11.90 6.94 2.39
N LEU A 80 -11.48 6.02 1.54
CA LEU A 80 -12.28 5.66 0.38
C LEU A 80 -13.53 4.90 0.79
N GLU A 81 -13.40 4.01 1.76
CA GLU A 81 -14.55 3.30 2.31
C GLU A 81 -15.57 4.28 2.89
N ASP A 82 -15.10 5.29 3.62
CA ASP A 82 -15.98 6.31 4.16
C ASP A 82 -16.74 7.05 3.07
N ARG A 83 -16.05 7.38 1.98
CA ARG A 83 -16.70 8.03 0.85
C ARG A 83 -17.75 7.14 0.21
N MET A 84 -17.46 5.86 0.09
CA MET A 84 -18.42 4.91 -0.49
C MET A 84 -19.64 4.75 0.38
N LEU A 85 -19.47 4.77 1.70
CA LEU A 85 -20.58 4.69 2.64
C LEU A 85 -21.43 5.96 2.62
N ASP A 86 -20.78 7.11 2.50
CA ASP A 86 -21.49 8.39 2.50
C ASP A 86 -22.40 8.57 1.30
N ARG A 87 -22.25 7.76 0.28
CA ARG A 87 -23.08 7.85 -0.91
C ARG A 87 -24.46 7.23 -0.72
N HIS A 88 -24.64 6.48 0.33
CA HIS A 88 -25.93 5.89 0.66
C HIS A 88 -26.72 6.83 1.53
#